data_407e5f58e2a9a0ef9a5d43704d2fb910
#
_entry.id   407e5f58e2a9a0ef9a5d43704d2fb910
#
_cell.length_a   1.000
_cell.length_b   1.000
_cell.length_c   1.000
_cell.angle_alpha   90.00
_cell.angle_beta   90.00
_cell.angle_gamma   90.00
#
_symmetry.space_group_name_H-M   'P 1'
#
loop_
_entity.id
_entity.type
_entity.pdbx_description
1 polymer ?
#
loop_
_entity_poly.entity_id
_entity_poly.type
_entity_poly.pdbx_seq_one_letter_code
_entity_poly.pdbx_strand_id
1 'polypeptide(L)'
;MENDIVFQRRSIRKYQEKAIEPEKVERLLRAGMQAPSACNQQPWEFFVVENREKIAALAKVTPYTGCAAGAPLLLALAYRTEGLTVPRFAHIDMAAAQQNIWLEATQLGLGGVWLGIAPYEENMKKVEEILAMPAHLKAFSLFALGYPNERKLRSDRFEAERVHYVR
;
A
#
# COMPACT_ATOMS: atom_id res chain seq x y z
N MET A 1 -17.83 12.98 11.63
CA MET A 1 -17.57 11.57 11.26
C MET A 1 -17.91 11.25 9.80
N GLU A 2 -18.95 11.81 9.19
CA GLU A 2 -19.30 11.42 7.82
C GLU A 2 -18.29 11.81 6.74
N ASN A 3 -17.53 12.87 6.94
CA ASN A 3 -16.53 13.36 5.97
C ASN A 3 -15.07 12.95 6.27
N ASP A 4 -14.84 12.18 7.34
CA ASP A 4 -13.49 11.82 7.72
C ASP A 4 -12.96 10.65 6.88
N ILE A 5 -11.83 10.83 6.26
CA ILE A 5 -11.19 9.86 5.33
C ILE A 5 -10.94 8.51 5.98
N VAL A 6 -10.64 8.49 7.28
CA VAL A 6 -10.41 7.25 8.04
C VAL A 6 -11.64 6.35 7.99
N PHE A 7 -12.86 6.94 8.12
CA PHE A 7 -14.12 6.21 8.07
C PHE A 7 -14.63 5.98 6.64
N GLN A 8 -14.10 6.70 5.65
CA GLN A 8 -14.45 6.53 4.24
C GLN A 8 -13.63 5.46 3.55
N ARG A 9 -12.35 5.28 3.95
CA ARG A 9 -11.44 4.33 3.31
C ARG A 9 -12.02 2.91 3.24
N ARG A 10 -12.02 2.35 2.02
CA ARG A 10 -12.44 0.97 1.73
C ARG A 10 -11.43 0.28 0.82
N SER A 11 -11.41 -1.06 0.89
CA SER A 11 -10.65 -1.87 -0.05
C SER A 11 -11.39 -1.92 -1.38
N ILE A 12 -10.87 -1.21 -2.37
CA ILE A 12 -11.41 -1.15 -3.74
C ILE A 12 -10.59 -2.09 -4.61
N ARG A 13 -11.28 -2.94 -5.38
CA ARG A 13 -10.69 -3.99 -6.22
C ARG A 13 -11.17 -3.94 -7.67
N LYS A 14 -12.10 -3.03 -7.99
CA LYS A 14 -12.57 -2.75 -9.35
C LYS A 14 -12.30 -1.29 -9.67
N TYR A 15 -11.69 -1.05 -10.82
CA TYR A 15 -11.21 0.26 -11.21
C TYR A 15 -11.79 0.65 -12.57
N GLN A 16 -11.90 1.96 -12.80
CA GLN A 16 -12.19 2.53 -14.10
C GLN A 16 -10.95 2.43 -15.00
N GLU A 17 -11.16 2.35 -16.30
CA GLU A 17 -10.09 2.45 -17.31
C GLU A 17 -9.66 3.92 -17.47
N LYS A 18 -9.12 4.47 -16.39
CA LYS A 18 -8.67 5.86 -16.32
C LYS A 18 -7.31 5.92 -15.67
N ALA A 19 -6.35 6.55 -16.33
CA ALA A 19 -5.04 6.82 -15.76
C ALA A 19 -5.15 7.76 -14.54
N ILE A 20 -4.20 7.64 -13.63
CA ILE A 20 -4.09 8.55 -12.49
C ILE A 20 -3.14 9.68 -12.91
N GLU A 21 -3.53 10.90 -12.58
CA GLU A 21 -2.75 12.08 -12.87
C GLU A 21 -1.40 12.04 -12.12
N PRO A 22 -0.27 12.39 -12.77
CA PRO A 22 1.07 12.33 -12.17
C PRO A 22 1.17 13.10 -10.83
N GLU A 23 0.48 14.21 -10.71
CA GLU A 23 0.46 15.05 -9.51
C GLU A 23 -0.19 14.32 -8.32
N LYS A 24 -1.19 13.47 -8.61
CA LYS A 24 -1.81 12.64 -7.58
C LYS A 24 -0.87 11.53 -7.14
N VAL A 25 -0.14 10.92 -8.08
CA VAL A 25 0.87 9.90 -7.76
C VAL A 25 1.95 10.49 -6.86
N GLU A 26 2.50 11.65 -7.22
CA GLU A 26 3.48 12.36 -6.39
C GLU A 26 2.93 12.64 -4.99
N ARG A 27 1.69 13.10 -4.89
CA ARG A 27 1.05 13.41 -3.62
C ARG A 27 0.88 12.17 -2.74
N LEU A 28 0.58 11.00 -3.32
CA LEU A 28 0.53 9.73 -2.61
C LEU A 28 1.90 9.34 -2.04
N LEU A 29 2.96 9.48 -2.84
CA LEU A 29 4.33 9.18 -2.41
C LEU A 29 4.76 10.10 -1.27
N ARG A 30 4.47 11.40 -1.37
CA ARG A 30 4.71 12.37 -0.30
C ARG A 30 3.97 11.99 0.99
N ALA A 31 2.71 11.57 0.91
CA ALA A 31 1.94 11.11 2.07
C ALA A 31 2.59 9.88 2.74
N GLY A 32 3.07 8.92 1.94
CA GLY A 32 3.81 7.77 2.44
C GLY A 32 5.09 8.17 3.19
N MET A 33 5.86 9.10 2.62
CA MET A 33 7.10 9.61 3.21
C MET A 33 6.88 10.47 4.46
N GLN A 34 5.65 10.93 4.73
CA GLN A 34 5.29 11.65 5.97
C GLN A 34 4.94 10.71 7.13
N ALA A 35 5.04 9.40 6.93
CA ALA A 35 4.78 8.47 8.01
C ALA A 35 5.83 8.59 9.13
N PRO A 36 5.45 8.37 10.39
CA PRO A 36 6.44 8.19 11.43
C PRO A 36 7.22 6.89 11.22
N SER A 37 8.46 6.85 11.68
CA SER A 37 9.27 5.64 11.68
C SER A 37 10.13 5.55 12.93
N ALA A 38 10.48 4.34 13.34
CA ALA A 38 11.32 4.12 14.50
C ALA A 38 12.68 4.83 14.33
N CYS A 39 13.08 5.63 15.31
CA CYS A 39 14.29 6.45 15.25
C CYS A 39 14.39 7.31 13.97
N ASN A 40 13.27 7.67 13.37
CA ASN A 40 13.21 8.38 12.09
C ASN A 40 14.03 7.71 10.97
N GLN A 41 14.08 6.37 10.96
CA GLN A 41 14.93 5.60 10.04
C GLN A 41 14.42 5.57 8.60
N GLN A 42 13.14 5.87 8.35
CA GLN A 42 12.54 6.07 7.03
C GLN A 42 12.96 4.98 6.01
N PRO A 43 12.59 3.71 6.25
CA PRO A 43 13.14 2.58 5.49
C PRO A 43 12.57 2.43 4.08
N TRP A 44 11.53 3.17 3.74
CA TRP A 44 10.69 3.00 2.57
C TRP A 44 11.36 3.36 1.24
N GLU A 45 11.08 2.54 0.25
CA GLU A 45 11.31 2.77 -1.16
C GLU A 45 10.01 2.42 -1.92
N PHE A 46 9.71 3.18 -2.97
CA PHE A 46 8.46 3.04 -3.70
C PHE A 46 8.73 2.78 -5.17
N PHE A 47 8.13 1.72 -5.72
CA PHE A 47 8.14 1.42 -7.13
C PHE A 47 6.77 1.76 -7.71
N VAL A 48 6.71 2.72 -8.61
CA VAL A 48 5.51 3.08 -9.37
C VAL A 48 5.45 2.21 -10.60
N VAL A 49 4.47 1.30 -10.67
CA VAL A 49 4.37 0.31 -11.73
C VAL A 49 3.15 0.62 -12.60
N GLU A 50 3.42 1.11 -13.81
CA GLU A 50 2.43 1.40 -14.86
C GLU A 50 2.52 0.40 -16.03
N ASN A 51 3.64 -0.33 -16.14
CA ASN A 51 3.86 -1.33 -17.16
C ASN A 51 2.86 -2.49 -17.01
N ARG A 52 2.00 -2.68 -18.02
CA ARG A 52 0.89 -3.65 -18.00
C ARG A 52 1.35 -5.09 -17.86
N GLU A 53 2.49 -5.46 -18.45
CA GLU A 53 3.05 -6.82 -18.36
C GLU A 53 3.52 -7.10 -16.94
N LYS A 54 4.21 -6.13 -16.32
CA LYS A 54 4.63 -6.24 -14.91
C LYS A 54 3.44 -6.29 -13.96
N ILE A 55 2.41 -5.47 -14.17
CA ILE A 55 1.16 -5.52 -13.40
C ILE A 55 0.51 -6.91 -13.52
N ALA A 56 0.44 -7.46 -14.73
CA ALA A 56 -0.13 -8.79 -14.97
C ALA A 56 0.69 -9.91 -14.31
N ALA A 57 2.01 -9.78 -14.25
CA ALA A 57 2.89 -10.70 -13.55
C ALA A 57 2.70 -10.59 -12.01
N LEU A 58 2.69 -9.37 -11.46
CA LEU A 58 2.45 -9.11 -10.05
C LEU A 58 1.08 -9.59 -9.57
N ALA A 59 0.07 -9.54 -10.44
CA ALA A 59 -1.26 -10.05 -10.14
C ALA A 59 -1.32 -11.58 -9.94
N LYS A 60 -0.25 -12.30 -10.25
CA LYS A 60 -0.14 -13.76 -10.10
C LYS A 60 0.75 -14.21 -8.94
N VAL A 61 1.32 -13.27 -8.19
CA VAL A 61 2.27 -13.58 -7.11
C VAL A 61 1.63 -14.39 -5.97
N THR A 62 0.36 -14.07 -5.65
CA THR A 62 -0.42 -14.82 -4.66
C THR A 62 -1.85 -15.06 -5.14
N PRO A 63 -2.62 -15.99 -4.54
CA PRO A 63 -4.04 -16.16 -4.86
C PRO A 63 -4.89 -14.89 -4.62
N TYR A 64 -4.40 -13.93 -3.85
CA TYR A 64 -5.13 -12.72 -3.46
C TYR A 64 -4.76 -11.49 -4.28
N THR A 65 -3.71 -11.55 -5.10
CA THR A 65 -3.25 -10.40 -5.92
C THR A 65 -3.98 -10.24 -7.24
N GLY A 66 -4.87 -11.16 -7.61
CA GLY A 66 -5.56 -11.16 -8.92
C GLY A 66 -6.28 -9.87 -9.29
N CYS A 67 -6.84 -9.15 -8.30
CA CYS A 67 -7.51 -7.87 -8.55
C CYS A 67 -6.56 -6.76 -9.04
N ALA A 68 -5.25 -6.91 -8.86
CA ALA A 68 -4.25 -5.97 -9.35
C ALA A 68 -4.21 -5.89 -10.87
N ALA A 69 -4.59 -6.97 -11.59
CA ALA A 69 -4.60 -6.98 -13.07
C ALA A 69 -5.48 -5.88 -13.69
N GLY A 70 -6.57 -5.50 -13.00
CA GLY A 70 -7.48 -4.43 -13.42
C GLY A 70 -7.10 -3.03 -12.97
N ALA A 71 -6.04 -2.87 -12.17
CA ALA A 71 -5.62 -1.56 -11.70
C ALA A 71 -4.80 -0.83 -12.77
N PRO A 72 -5.03 0.48 -12.99
CA PRO A 72 -4.20 1.27 -13.89
C PRO A 72 -2.77 1.47 -13.36
N LEU A 73 -2.58 1.38 -12.04
CA LEU A 73 -1.30 1.59 -11.37
C LEU A 73 -1.17 0.67 -10.16
N LEU A 74 0.04 0.15 -9.93
CA LEU A 74 0.45 -0.45 -8.67
C LEU A 74 1.57 0.38 -8.03
N LEU A 75 1.49 0.58 -6.73
CA LEU A 75 2.65 0.95 -5.94
C LEU A 75 3.17 -0.32 -5.26
N ALA A 76 4.40 -0.71 -5.57
CA ALA A 76 5.09 -1.73 -4.79
C ALA A 76 5.93 -1.02 -3.73
N LEU A 77 5.65 -1.33 -2.46
CA LEU A 77 6.37 -0.79 -1.33
C LEU A 77 7.49 -1.76 -0.98
N ALA A 78 8.68 -1.25 -0.84
CA ALA A 78 9.86 -1.99 -0.42
C ALA A 78 10.57 -1.24 0.71
N TYR A 79 11.39 -1.94 1.46
CA TYR A 79 12.20 -1.36 2.52
C TYR A 79 13.67 -1.73 2.37
N ARG A 80 14.53 -0.81 2.77
CA ARG A 80 15.97 -1.02 2.84
C ARG A 80 16.30 -2.00 3.96
N THR A 81 17.27 -2.89 3.73
CA THR A 81 17.79 -3.81 4.74
C THR A 81 19.04 -3.28 5.43
N GLU A 82 19.63 -2.21 4.88
CA GLU A 82 20.87 -1.60 5.31
C GLU A 82 20.65 -0.16 5.80
N GLY A 83 21.53 0.30 6.69
CA GLY A 83 21.49 1.67 7.20
C GLY A 83 20.30 1.97 8.14
N LEU A 84 19.67 0.93 8.71
CA LEU A 84 18.57 1.06 9.65
C LEU A 84 19.07 1.01 11.09
N THR A 85 18.58 1.95 11.92
CA THR A 85 18.89 1.99 13.36
C THR A 85 18.21 0.85 14.12
N VAL A 86 16.97 0.54 13.73
CA VAL A 86 16.13 -0.51 14.37
C VAL A 86 15.44 -1.37 13.30
N PRO A 87 16.18 -2.28 12.63
CA PRO A 87 15.66 -3.06 11.47
C PRO A 87 14.37 -3.83 11.77
N ARG A 88 14.17 -4.27 13.01
CA ARG A 88 12.97 -5.02 13.45
C ARG A 88 11.68 -4.23 13.30
N PHE A 89 11.75 -2.90 13.25
CA PHE A 89 10.59 -2.03 13.08
C PHE A 89 10.27 -1.71 11.61
N ALA A 90 11.11 -2.13 10.67
CA ALA A 90 10.91 -1.79 9.26
C ALA A 90 9.50 -2.12 8.75
N HIS A 91 8.93 -3.28 9.08
CA HIS A 91 7.57 -3.64 8.67
C HIS A 91 6.50 -2.75 9.33
N ILE A 92 6.71 -2.29 10.55
CA ILE A 92 5.80 -1.37 11.26
C ILE A 92 5.84 -0.01 10.57
N ASP A 93 7.03 0.50 10.29
CA ASP A 93 7.24 1.76 9.57
C ASP A 93 6.59 1.72 8.18
N MET A 94 6.78 0.60 7.46
CA MET A 94 6.16 0.39 6.15
C MET A 94 4.64 0.34 6.23
N ALA A 95 4.07 -0.24 7.29
CA ALA A 95 2.64 -0.26 7.50
C ALA A 95 2.08 1.14 7.74
N ALA A 96 2.79 2.00 8.46
CA ALA A 96 2.42 3.39 8.66
C ALA A 96 2.45 4.16 7.32
N ALA A 97 3.51 4.01 6.54
CA ALA A 97 3.63 4.62 5.21
C ALA A 97 2.50 4.17 4.27
N GLN A 98 2.22 2.86 4.21
CA GLN A 98 1.14 2.29 3.41
C GLN A 98 -0.23 2.85 3.81
N GLN A 99 -0.48 2.99 5.12
CA GLN A 99 -1.76 3.52 5.61
C GLN A 99 -1.92 4.99 5.22
N ASN A 100 -0.86 5.81 5.32
CA ASN A 100 -0.90 7.19 4.88
C ASN A 100 -1.23 7.32 3.39
N ILE A 101 -0.57 6.52 2.53
CA ILE A 101 -0.86 6.46 1.09
C ILE A 101 -2.34 6.12 0.86
N TRP A 102 -2.88 5.16 1.61
CA TRP A 102 -4.25 4.72 1.42
C TRP A 102 -5.28 5.77 1.83
N LEU A 103 -5.03 6.47 2.93
CA LEU A 103 -5.89 7.58 3.36
C LEU A 103 -5.85 8.73 2.35
N GLU A 104 -4.64 9.08 1.87
CA GLU A 104 -4.46 10.12 0.87
C GLU A 104 -5.14 9.75 -0.47
N ALA A 105 -5.05 8.48 -0.89
CA ALA A 105 -5.79 7.98 -2.05
C ALA A 105 -7.29 8.21 -1.91
N THR A 106 -7.84 7.93 -0.71
CA THR A 106 -9.26 8.17 -0.41
C THR A 106 -9.60 9.66 -0.49
N GLN A 107 -8.74 10.54 0.04
CA GLN A 107 -8.90 12.00 -0.01
C GLN A 107 -8.90 12.53 -1.44
N LEU A 108 -8.12 11.91 -2.33
CA LEU A 108 -8.01 12.28 -3.74
C LEU A 108 -9.13 11.69 -4.63
N GLY A 109 -10.12 11.00 -4.03
CA GLY A 109 -11.20 10.32 -4.78
C GLY A 109 -10.72 9.05 -5.48
N LEU A 110 -9.54 8.55 -5.14
CA LEU A 110 -9.01 7.27 -5.59
C LEU A 110 -9.41 6.15 -4.63
N GLY A 111 -9.30 4.92 -5.11
CA GLY A 111 -9.48 3.74 -4.29
C GLY A 111 -8.35 2.76 -4.50
N GLY A 112 -8.09 1.96 -3.49
CA GLY A 112 -7.06 0.95 -3.59
C GLY A 112 -7.25 -0.20 -2.62
N VAL A 113 -6.40 -1.19 -2.75
CA VAL A 113 -6.34 -2.32 -1.82
C VAL A 113 -4.90 -2.67 -1.51
N TRP A 114 -4.63 -2.86 -0.23
CA TRP A 114 -3.38 -3.41 0.26
C TRP A 114 -3.34 -4.91 -0.01
N LEU A 115 -2.34 -5.36 -0.74
CA LEU A 115 -2.06 -6.75 -1.02
C LEU A 115 -0.77 -7.12 -0.27
N GLY A 116 -0.91 -7.95 0.77
CA GLY A 116 0.20 -8.37 1.62
C GLY A 116 1.16 -9.29 0.85
N ILE A 117 2.44 -8.96 0.90
CA ILE A 117 3.54 -9.74 0.34
C ILE A 117 4.42 -10.25 1.46
N ALA A 118 5.01 -9.34 2.25
CA ALA A 118 5.69 -9.71 3.48
C ALA A 118 4.68 -10.22 4.54
N PRO A 119 5.11 -11.13 5.45
CA PRO A 119 6.47 -11.62 5.65
C PRO A 119 6.81 -12.91 4.87
N TYR A 120 6.06 -13.27 3.84
CA TYR A 120 6.24 -14.52 3.10
C TYR A 120 7.40 -14.39 2.11
N GLU A 121 8.57 -14.93 2.47
CA GLU A 121 9.80 -14.76 1.70
C GLU A 121 9.68 -15.20 0.23
N GLU A 122 8.95 -16.26 -0.06
CA GLU A 122 8.72 -16.73 -1.44
C GLU A 122 7.97 -15.68 -2.27
N ASN A 123 6.95 -15.03 -1.68
CA ASN A 123 6.20 -13.98 -2.36
C ASN A 123 7.04 -12.71 -2.52
N MET A 124 7.84 -12.37 -1.49
CA MET A 124 8.76 -11.24 -1.55
C MET A 124 9.75 -11.41 -2.71
N LYS A 125 10.40 -12.57 -2.82
CA LYS A 125 11.33 -12.89 -3.91
C LYS A 125 10.69 -12.76 -5.29
N LYS A 126 9.47 -13.28 -5.48
CA LYS A 126 8.74 -13.15 -6.74
C LYS A 126 8.53 -11.69 -7.14
N VAL A 127 8.15 -10.83 -6.20
CA VAL A 127 7.97 -9.39 -6.45
C VAL A 127 9.32 -8.73 -6.76
N GLU A 128 10.36 -9.04 -5.97
CA GLU A 128 11.73 -8.55 -6.15
C GLU A 128 12.27 -8.89 -7.55
N GLU A 129 12.09 -10.13 -8.01
CA GLU A 129 12.49 -10.58 -9.35
C GLU A 129 11.71 -9.88 -10.47
N ILE A 130 10.37 -9.82 -10.38
CA ILE A 130 9.52 -9.16 -11.39
C ILE A 130 9.93 -7.69 -11.56
N LEU A 131 10.22 -7.00 -10.46
CA LEU A 131 10.55 -5.58 -10.47
C LEU A 131 12.06 -5.31 -10.64
N ALA A 132 12.90 -6.35 -10.67
CA ALA A 132 14.37 -6.24 -10.68
C ALA A 132 14.88 -5.34 -9.54
N MET A 133 14.37 -5.59 -8.32
CA MET A 133 14.75 -4.82 -7.15
C MET A 133 16.23 -5.03 -6.80
N PRO A 134 16.95 -3.97 -6.39
CA PRO A 134 18.31 -4.12 -5.85
C PRO A 134 18.33 -5.04 -4.62
N ALA A 135 19.42 -5.76 -4.42
CA ALA A 135 19.56 -6.79 -3.36
C ALA A 135 19.37 -6.23 -1.93
N HIS A 136 19.65 -4.95 -1.71
CA HIS A 136 19.48 -4.27 -0.42
C HIS A 136 18.03 -3.84 -0.14
N LEU A 137 17.10 -4.12 -1.06
CA LEU A 137 15.67 -3.86 -0.88
C LEU A 137 14.91 -5.16 -0.70
N LYS A 138 13.86 -5.10 0.12
CA LYS A 138 12.93 -6.20 0.33
C LYS A 138 11.50 -5.75 0.06
N ALA A 139 10.76 -6.55 -0.72
CA ALA A 139 9.36 -6.26 -1.02
C ALA A 139 8.50 -6.37 0.25
N PHE A 140 7.66 -5.37 0.49
CA PHE A 140 6.75 -5.35 1.64
C PHE A 140 5.30 -5.63 1.24
N SER A 141 4.78 -4.86 0.30
CA SER A 141 3.37 -4.96 -0.14
C SER A 141 3.20 -4.46 -1.56
N LEU A 142 2.06 -4.83 -2.17
CA LEU A 142 1.56 -4.18 -3.36
C LEU A 142 0.31 -3.39 -3.00
N PHE A 143 0.16 -2.21 -3.57
CA PHE A 143 -1.02 -1.39 -3.45
C PHE A 143 -1.63 -1.16 -4.83
N ALA A 144 -2.71 -1.90 -5.15
CA ALA A 144 -3.46 -1.71 -6.37
C ALA A 144 -4.32 -0.46 -6.25
N LEU A 145 -4.26 0.44 -7.23
CA LEU A 145 -4.74 1.80 -7.14
C LEU A 145 -5.40 2.26 -8.43
N GLY A 146 -6.50 3.01 -8.33
CA GLY A 146 -7.21 3.59 -9.46
C GLY A 146 -8.46 4.35 -9.04
N TYR A 147 -9.18 4.90 -10.00
CA TYR A 147 -10.51 5.43 -9.77
C TYR A 147 -11.49 4.29 -9.50
N PRO A 148 -12.27 4.34 -8.41
CA PRO A 148 -13.19 3.25 -8.06
C PRO A 148 -14.24 3.01 -9.14
N ASN A 149 -14.45 1.74 -9.49
CA ASN A 149 -15.58 1.26 -10.30
C ASN A 149 -16.46 0.29 -9.50
N GLU A 150 -16.49 0.48 -8.20
CA GLU A 150 -17.38 -0.18 -7.25
C GLU A 150 -17.67 0.73 -6.06
N ARG A 151 -18.80 0.50 -5.40
CA ARG A 151 -19.16 1.19 -4.17
C ARG A 151 -19.20 0.19 -3.03
N LYS A 152 -18.53 0.52 -1.93
CA LYS A 152 -18.54 -0.27 -0.68
C LYS A 152 -19.28 0.48 0.41
N LEU A 153 -20.15 -0.22 1.12
CA LEU A 153 -20.83 0.32 2.28
C LEU A 153 -19.82 0.62 3.40
N ARG A 154 -20.13 1.63 4.18
CA ARG A 154 -19.40 1.92 5.42
C ARG A 154 -19.71 0.82 6.44
N SER A 155 -18.75 0.53 7.30
CA SER A 155 -18.93 -0.35 8.44
C SER A 155 -18.48 0.40 9.69
N ASP A 156 -19.29 0.41 10.71
CA ASP A 156 -18.85 0.71 12.06
C ASP A 156 -18.09 -0.53 12.58
N ARG A 157 -16.93 -0.29 13.17
CA ARG A 157 -16.06 -1.32 13.73
C ARG A 157 -15.72 -1.07 15.18
N PHE A 158 -16.43 -0.10 15.81
CA PHE A 158 -16.22 0.17 17.22
C PHE A 158 -16.84 -0.96 18.04
N GLU A 159 -16.05 -1.55 18.92
CA GLU A 159 -16.42 -2.61 19.85
C GLU A 159 -15.96 -2.16 21.24
N ALA A 160 -16.92 -1.74 22.08
CA ALA A 160 -16.64 -1.14 23.39
C ALA A 160 -15.90 -2.11 24.32
N GLU A 161 -16.14 -3.41 24.20
CA GLU A 161 -15.50 -4.48 24.97
C GLU A 161 -13.98 -4.61 24.71
N ARG A 162 -13.47 -4.01 23.62
CA ARG A 162 -12.03 -3.94 23.33
C ARG A 162 -11.36 -2.73 23.96
N VAL A 163 -12.10 -1.91 24.71
CA VAL A 163 -11.57 -0.71 25.35
C VAL A 163 -11.46 -0.95 26.84
N HIS A 164 -10.25 -0.88 27.36
CA HIS A 164 -9.96 -1.09 28.79
C HIS A 164 -9.51 0.22 29.41
N TYR A 165 -10.25 0.69 30.42
CA TYR A 165 -9.93 1.88 31.16
C TYR A 165 -9.14 1.50 32.43
N VAL A 166 -7.89 1.90 32.52
CA VAL A 166 -7.07 1.81 33.72
C VAL A 166 -7.12 3.16 34.42
N ARG A 167 -7.72 3.21 35.60
CA ARG A 167 -7.93 4.43 36.39
C ARG A 167 -7.24 4.33 37.73
#